data_93236b48ef5b7c9089c1c8fc6df66462
#
_entry.id   93236b48ef5b7c9089c1c8fc6df66462
#
_cell.length_a   1.000
_cell.length_b   1.000
_cell.length_c   1.000
_cell.angle_alpha   90.00
_cell.angle_beta   90.00
_cell.angle_gamma   90.00
#
_symmetry.space_group_name_H-M   'P 1'
#
loop_
_entity.id
_entity.type
_entity.pdbx_description
1 polymer ?
#
loop_
_entity_poly.entity_id
_entity_poly.type
_entity_poly.pdbx_seq_one_letter_code
_entity_poly.pdbx_strand_id
1 'polypeptide(L)'
;MTSFPPGSRIGILGGGQLGRMLSLAAAPLGYACHIFGPEADPPAGQVADRVTIADYYDESALSAFASDVDLVTLEFENVPAVCVEFLANVIPVRPSPQSLATAQDRLIEKEFASSIGTGTAPYRAIDSISDLQTAMAQIGPLSVLKTRRMGYDGRGQIILNGSDYLDQAWQDLGEVPSILESFITFDGEISVIAARSLDGSIIAYPPIANQHRNNILNTSRVPASLTTEQTQRAIAIATQIAEALDYVGILAVELFVKGDDFLFNEFAPRVHNSGHWSIEGAVTSQFEQHIRAICGLPLGSTDLLGRAEMTNLIGSDVNQVLTLLAEPGVHLHLYGKTEARDNRKMGHITRIFPKTIRP
;
A
#
# COMPACT_ATOMS: atom_id res chain seq x y z
N MET A 1 -11.52 -5.00 22.25
CA MET A 1 -10.09 -5.08 21.87
C MET A 1 -9.31 -4.07 22.70
N THR A 2 -8.03 -4.34 23.00
CA THR A 2 -7.22 -3.48 23.87
C THR A 2 -6.76 -2.23 23.11
N SER A 3 -7.03 -1.04 23.69
CA SER A 3 -6.43 0.22 23.23
C SER A 3 -5.08 0.45 23.90
N PHE A 4 -4.18 1.17 23.24
CA PHE A 4 -2.85 1.50 23.72
C PHE A 4 -2.75 3.01 23.91
N PRO A 5 -2.55 3.51 25.16
CA PRO A 5 -2.44 4.95 25.40
C PRO A 5 -1.11 5.52 24.92
N PRO A 6 -0.99 6.86 24.78
CA PRO A 6 0.30 7.52 24.65
C PRO A 6 1.31 7.06 25.71
N GLY A 7 2.56 6.90 25.30
CA GLY A 7 3.62 6.25 26.11
C GLY A 7 3.85 4.78 25.75
N SER A 8 2.91 4.13 25.05
CA SER A 8 3.13 2.77 24.52
C SER A 8 4.16 2.78 23.39
N ARG A 9 4.78 1.62 23.15
CA ARG A 9 5.76 1.42 22.08
C ARG A 9 5.15 0.58 20.95
N ILE A 10 5.26 1.06 19.73
CA ILE A 10 4.79 0.41 18.51
C ILE A 10 5.96 -0.31 17.84
N GLY A 11 5.85 -1.61 17.66
CA GLY A 11 6.74 -2.38 16.82
C GLY A 11 6.35 -2.22 15.35
N ILE A 12 7.34 -2.02 14.46
CA ILE A 12 7.12 -1.90 13.02
C ILE A 12 7.99 -2.94 12.31
N LEU A 13 7.35 -3.88 11.61
CA LEU A 13 8.05 -4.84 10.76
C LEU A 13 8.35 -4.20 9.41
N GLY A 14 9.64 -4.13 9.09
CA GLY A 14 10.18 -3.40 7.94
C GLY A 14 10.71 -2.04 8.32
N GLY A 15 11.82 -1.66 7.70
CA GLY A 15 12.56 -0.43 8.03
C GLY A 15 12.60 0.59 6.90
N GLY A 16 11.73 0.48 5.89
CA GLY A 16 11.70 1.36 4.73
C GLY A 16 11.11 2.75 5.00
N GLN A 17 10.77 3.43 3.91
CA GLN A 17 10.23 4.80 3.98
C GLN A 17 8.85 4.89 4.65
N LEU A 18 8.03 3.84 4.57
CA LEU A 18 6.71 3.85 5.20
C LEU A 18 6.87 3.75 6.72
N GLY A 19 7.75 2.87 7.20
CA GLY A 19 8.12 2.77 8.61
C GLY A 19 8.70 4.08 9.16
N ARG A 20 9.53 4.79 8.35
CA ARG A 20 10.03 6.12 8.70
C ARG A 20 8.88 7.13 8.91
N MET A 21 7.94 7.20 7.96
CA MET A 21 6.83 8.14 8.05
C MET A 21 5.82 7.76 9.15
N LEU A 22 5.63 6.46 9.41
CA LEU A 22 4.84 5.98 10.56
C LEU A 22 5.47 6.41 11.89
N SER A 23 6.80 6.24 12.04
CA SER A 23 7.52 6.65 13.25
C SER A 23 7.44 8.16 13.47
N LEU A 24 7.58 8.96 12.40
CA LEU A 24 7.40 10.42 12.47
C LEU A 24 5.97 10.82 12.88
N ALA A 25 4.95 10.11 12.41
CA ALA A 25 3.56 10.38 12.77
C ALA A 25 3.19 9.90 14.19
N ALA A 26 3.84 8.86 14.68
CA ALA A 26 3.66 8.33 16.03
C ALA A 26 4.20 9.27 17.12
N ALA A 27 5.32 9.93 16.86
CA ALA A 27 6.02 10.77 17.84
C ALA A 27 5.17 11.92 18.39
N PRO A 28 4.45 12.75 17.60
CA PRO A 28 3.56 13.81 18.12
C PRO A 28 2.39 13.29 18.96
N LEU A 29 2.00 12.02 18.74
CA LEU A 29 0.96 11.36 19.52
C LEU A 29 1.50 10.72 20.81
N GLY A 30 2.81 10.83 21.06
CA GLY A 30 3.45 10.34 22.28
C GLY A 30 3.80 8.85 22.25
N TYR A 31 3.92 8.23 21.08
CA TYR A 31 4.37 6.84 20.93
C TYR A 31 5.84 6.77 20.52
N ALA A 32 6.56 5.81 21.10
CA ALA A 32 7.87 5.38 20.62
C ALA A 32 7.72 4.29 19.56
N CYS A 33 8.69 4.16 18.66
CA CYS A 33 8.70 3.12 17.64
C CYS A 33 9.95 2.26 17.70
N HIS A 34 9.79 0.95 17.59
CA HIS A 34 10.86 -0.03 17.48
C HIS A 34 10.79 -0.72 16.12
N ILE A 35 11.81 -0.57 15.30
CA ILE A 35 11.88 -1.17 13.96
C ILE A 35 12.50 -2.56 14.06
N PHE A 36 11.94 -3.52 13.32
CA PHE A 36 12.50 -4.85 13.16
C PHE A 36 12.62 -5.21 11.67
N GLY A 37 13.78 -5.66 11.24
CA GLY A 37 14.02 -6.13 9.87
C GLY A 37 15.47 -6.45 9.58
N PRO A 38 15.77 -7.06 8.41
CA PRO A 38 17.12 -7.50 8.08
C PRO A 38 18.04 -6.39 7.56
N GLU A 39 17.53 -5.20 7.27
CA GLU A 39 18.30 -4.11 6.68
C GLU A 39 19.27 -3.51 7.70
N ALA A 40 20.55 -3.38 7.33
CA ALA A 40 21.60 -2.87 8.22
C ALA A 40 21.48 -1.36 8.53
N ASP A 41 20.94 -0.56 7.61
CA ASP A 41 20.74 0.89 7.76
C ASP A 41 19.36 1.27 7.23
N PRO A 42 18.28 0.90 7.97
CA PRO A 42 16.93 1.14 7.49
C PRO A 42 16.56 2.62 7.60
N PRO A 43 15.91 3.21 6.57
CA PRO A 43 15.39 4.58 6.60
C PRO A 43 14.56 4.93 7.84
N ALA A 44 13.78 4.00 8.35
CA ALA A 44 12.99 4.17 9.57
C ALA A 44 13.86 4.24 10.83
N GLY A 45 15.00 3.55 10.85
CA GLY A 45 15.92 3.56 11.98
C GLY A 45 16.53 4.92 12.28
N GLN A 46 16.57 5.83 11.30
CA GLN A 46 17.06 7.20 11.49
C GLN A 46 16.14 8.06 12.37
N VAL A 47 14.89 7.63 12.61
CA VAL A 47 13.87 8.42 13.33
C VAL A 47 13.13 7.59 14.38
N ALA A 48 13.36 6.30 14.46
CA ALA A 48 12.77 5.42 15.46
C ALA A 48 13.58 5.47 16.77
N ASP A 49 12.94 5.09 17.87
CA ASP A 49 13.57 4.97 19.19
C ASP A 49 14.55 3.79 19.25
N ARG A 50 14.19 2.67 18.62
CA ARG A 50 14.99 1.44 18.57
C ARG A 50 14.96 0.77 17.21
N VAL A 51 16.01 -0.02 16.95
CA VAL A 51 16.13 -0.88 15.78
C VAL A 51 16.69 -2.23 16.21
N THR A 52 16.01 -3.30 15.80
CA THR A 52 16.54 -4.67 15.84
C THR A 52 16.82 -5.12 14.42
N ILE A 53 18.09 -5.39 14.12
CA ILE A 53 18.52 -5.92 12.83
C ILE A 53 18.60 -7.44 12.97
N ALA A 54 17.63 -8.15 12.41
CA ALA A 54 17.57 -9.61 12.43
C ALA A 54 16.72 -10.13 11.27
N ASP A 55 16.92 -11.39 10.91
CA ASP A 55 16.08 -12.08 9.94
C ASP A 55 14.66 -12.28 10.48
N TYR A 56 13.66 -12.22 9.60
CA TYR A 56 12.25 -12.46 9.95
C TYR A 56 11.96 -13.90 10.42
N TYR A 57 12.90 -14.83 10.25
CA TYR A 57 12.83 -16.22 10.74
C TYR A 57 13.60 -16.43 12.07
N ASP A 58 14.22 -15.40 12.63
CA ASP A 58 14.90 -15.49 13.94
C ASP A 58 13.88 -15.35 15.08
N GLU A 59 13.32 -16.49 15.52
CA GLU A 59 12.34 -16.55 16.61
C GLU A 59 12.86 -15.97 17.94
N SER A 60 14.16 -16.06 18.20
CA SER A 60 14.78 -15.49 19.42
C SER A 60 14.74 -13.97 19.36
N ALA A 61 15.15 -13.39 18.22
CA ALA A 61 15.08 -11.95 18.00
C ALA A 61 13.63 -11.44 17.98
N LEU A 62 12.69 -12.19 17.37
CA LEU A 62 11.27 -11.87 17.38
C LEU A 62 10.67 -11.89 18.79
N SER A 63 11.06 -12.86 19.63
CA SER A 63 10.61 -12.94 21.03
C SER A 63 11.14 -11.76 21.86
N ALA A 64 12.40 -11.39 21.67
CA ALA A 64 12.99 -10.22 22.32
C ALA A 64 12.33 -8.92 21.87
N PHE A 65 12.06 -8.78 20.58
CA PHE A 65 11.34 -7.64 20.00
C PHE A 65 9.91 -7.54 20.56
N ALA A 66 9.15 -8.66 20.60
CA ALA A 66 7.80 -8.70 21.15
C ALA A 66 7.75 -8.29 22.63
N SER A 67 8.80 -8.59 23.40
CA SER A 67 8.91 -8.22 24.82
C SER A 67 9.17 -6.73 25.05
N ASP A 68 9.60 -6.01 24.02
CA ASP A 68 9.95 -4.57 24.09
C ASP A 68 8.87 -3.65 23.54
N VAL A 69 7.78 -4.19 22.95
CA VAL A 69 6.71 -3.40 22.31
C VAL A 69 5.34 -3.79 22.84
N ASP A 70 4.35 -2.92 22.69
CA ASP A 70 2.99 -3.15 23.16
C ASP A 70 2.06 -3.70 22.06
N LEU A 71 2.36 -3.36 20.80
CA LEU A 71 1.66 -3.84 19.60
C LEU A 71 2.61 -3.81 18.41
N VAL A 72 2.26 -4.54 17.36
CA VAL A 72 3.05 -4.60 16.12
C VAL A 72 2.22 -4.17 14.93
N THR A 73 2.84 -3.43 14.01
CA THR A 73 2.30 -3.12 12.68
C THR A 73 3.31 -3.41 11.58
N LEU A 74 2.89 -3.25 10.32
CA LEU A 74 3.65 -3.56 9.13
C LEU A 74 3.88 -2.30 8.30
N GLU A 75 5.09 -2.13 7.77
CA GLU A 75 5.33 -1.12 6.73
C GLU A 75 5.46 -1.74 5.32
N PHE A 76 5.58 -3.08 5.25
CA PHE A 76 5.86 -3.81 4.04
C PHE A 76 5.02 -5.10 3.97
N GLU A 77 4.32 -5.32 2.86
CA GLU A 77 3.40 -6.45 2.70
C GLU A 77 4.08 -7.80 2.45
N ASN A 78 5.36 -7.83 2.07
CA ASN A 78 6.08 -9.08 1.81
C ASN A 78 6.89 -9.59 3.03
N VAL A 79 6.56 -9.13 4.24
CA VAL A 79 7.04 -9.78 5.47
C VAL A 79 6.54 -11.23 5.49
N PRO A 80 7.40 -12.23 5.78
CA PRO A 80 6.95 -13.62 5.82
C PRO A 80 5.77 -13.83 6.75
N ALA A 81 4.70 -14.47 6.26
CA ALA A 81 3.48 -14.70 7.04
C ALA A 81 3.77 -15.41 8.36
N VAL A 82 4.71 -16.36 8.38
CA VAL A 82 5.12 -17.09 9.59
C VAL A 82 5.65 -16.17 10.69
N CYS A 83 6.37 -15.09 10.33
CA CYS A 83 6.84 -14.10 11.29
C CYS A 83 5.66 -13.37 11.94
N VAL A 84 4.69 -12.95 11.13
CA VAL A 84 3.52 -12.22 11.59
C VAL A 84 2.60 -13.11 12.44
N GLU A 85 2.42 -14.37 12.05
CA GLU A 85 1.69 -15.38 12.82
C GLU A 85 2.38 -15.67 14.17
N PHE A 86 3.71 -15.83 14.18
CA PHE A 86 4.48 -16.01 15.41
C PHE A 86 4.23 -14.86 16.39
N LEU A 87 4.36 -13.62 15.93
CA LEU A 87 4.12 -12.44 16.77
C LEU A 87 2.65 -12.34 17.21
N ALA A 88 1.69 -12.63 16.36
CA ALA A 88 0.27 -12.56 16.68
C ALA A 88 -0.17 -13.53 17.79
N ASN A 89 0.60 -14.60 18.06
CA ASN A 89 0.37 -15.51 19.17
C ASN A 89 0.78 -14.93 20.54
N VAL A 90 1.61 -13.89 20.56
CA VAL A 90 2.18 -13.35 21.81
C VAL A 90 1.85 -11.88 22.03
N ILE A 91 1.55 -11.11 20.96
CA ILE A 91 1.28 -9.68 21.03
C ILE A 91 0.26 -9.28 19.96
N PRO A 92 -0.57 -8.24 20.16
CA PRO A 92 -1.46 -7.72 19.13
C PRO A 92 -0.69 -7.28 17.89
N VAL A 93 -1.06 -7.82 16.72
CA VAL A 93 -0.55 -7.42 15.40
C VAL A 93 -1.69 -6.80 14.59
N ARG A 94 -1.49 -5.61 14.02
CA ARG A 94 -2.49 -4.85 13.28
C ARG A 94 -1.85 -4.21 12.04
N PRO A 95 -2.30 -4.53 10.82
CA PRO A 95 -3.43 -5.42 10.49
C PRO A 95 -3.18 -6.89 10.86
N SER A 96 -4.25 -7.69 10.78
CA SER A 96 -4.21 -9.12 11.14
C SER A 96 -3.34 -9.93 10.17
N PRO A 97 -2.77 -11.09 10.63
CA PRO A 97 -2.07 -12.02 9.72
C PRO A 97 -2.93 -12.45 8.52
N GLN A 98 -4.24 -12.62 8.73
CA GLN A 98 -5.18 -12.99 7.65
C GLN A 98 -5.25 -11.91 6.57
N SER A 99 -5.34 -10.62 6.95
CA SER A 99 -5.35 -9.51 6.00
C SER A 99 -4.07 -9.46 5.17
N LEU A 100 -2.93 -9.70 5.82
CA LEU A 100 -1.63 -9.78 5.13
C LEU A 100 -1.57 -10.97 4.17
N ALA A 101 -1.95 -12.16 4.61
CA ALA A 101 -1.94 -13.37 3.79
C ALA A 101 -2.84 -13.24 2.56
N THR A 102 -4.00 -12.58 2.69
CA THR A 102 -4.89 -12.29 1.56
C THR A 102 -4.21 -11.39 0.53
N ALA A 103 -3.55 -10.31 0.96
CA ALA A 103 -2.88 -9.37 0.06
C ALA A 103 -1.61 -9.95 -0.60
N GLN A 104 -0.94 -10.91 0.04
CA GLN A 104 0.31 -11.48 -0.47
C GLN A 104 0.15 -12.39 -1.68
N ASP A 105 -1.05 -12.84 -1.99
CA ASP A 105 -1.31 -13.78 -3.08
C ASP A 105 -2.42 -13.25 -3.98
N ARG A 106 -2.07 -12.86 -5.21
CA ARG A 106 -2.99 -12.25 -6.18
C ARG A 106 -4.22 -13.11 -6.48
N LEU A 107 -4.09 -14.43 -6.44
CA LEU A 107 -5.24 -15.32 -6.66
C LEU A 107 -6.20 -15.25 -5.47
N ILE A 108 -5.69 -15.38 -4.25
CA ILE A 108 -6.48 -15.30 -3.02
C ILE A 108 -7.14 -13.92 -2.90
N GLU A 109 -6.41 -12.86 -3.23
CA GLU A 109 -6.90 -11.48 -3.23
C GLU A 109 -8.07 -11.28 -4.22
N LYS A 110 -7.96 -11.79 -5.46
CA LYS A 110 -9.04 -11.73 -6.46
C LYS A 110 -10.24 -12.58 -6.06
N GLU A 111 -10.01 -13.78 -5.53
CA GLU A 111 -11.07 -14.65 -5.02
C GLU A 111 -11.81 -13.99 -3.86
N PHE A 112 -11.08 -13.37 -2.93
CA PHE A 112 -11.65 -12.61 -1.84
C PHE A 112 -12.51 -11.44 -2.36
N ALA A 113 -11.97 -10.59 -3.25
CA ALA A 113 -12.71 -9.48 -3.82
C ALA A 113 -13.98 -9.94 -4.54
N SER A 114 -13.89 -11.03 -5.31
CA SER A 114 -15.04 -11.63 -6.01
C SER A 114 -16.08 -12.18 -5.02
N SER A 115 -15.64 -12.79 -3.92
CA SER A 115 -16.55 -13.38 -2.91
C SER A 115 -17.43 -12.35 -2.21
N ILE A 116 -16.96 -11.10 -2.12
CA ILE A 116 -17.72 -9.98 -1.55
C ILE A 116 -18.44 -9.15 -2.62
N GLY A 117 -18.48 -9.63 -3.86
CA GLY A 117 -19.22 -8.97 -4.95
C GLY A 117 -18.47 -7.80 -5.60
N THR A 118 -17.20 -7.59 -5.32
CA THR A 118 -16.39 -6.58 -5.98
C THR A 118 -15.93 -7.10 -7.36
N GLY A 119 -16.24 -6.37 -8.43
CA GLY A 119 -15.85 -6.74 -9.79
C GLY A 119 -14.34 -6.71 -9.98
N THR A 120 -13.80 -7.74 -10.65
CA THR A 120 -12.38 -7.85 -11.00
C THR A 120 -12.21 -8.07 -12.51
N ALA A 121 -10.99 -7.89 -13.03
CA ALA A 121 -10.67 -8.42 -14.34
C ALA A 121 -10.89 -9.95 -14.35
N PRO A 122 -11.40 -10.57 -15.44
CA PRO A 122 -11.44 -12.03 -15.56
C PRO A 122 -10.05 -12.63 -15.35
N TYR A 123 -9.94 -13.69 -14.58
CA TYR A 123 -8.66 -14.30 -14.25
C TYR A 123 -8.71 -15.83 -14.17
N ARG A 124 -7.53 -16.47 -14.23
CA ARG A 124 -7.33 -17.92 -14.04
C ARG A 124 -6.04 -18.17 -13.28
N ALA A 125 -6.05 -19.16 -12.39
CA ALA A 125 -4.86 -19.69 -11.76
C ALA A 125 -3.99 -20.43 -12.77
N ILE A 126 -2.67 -20.28 -12.66
CA ILE A 126 -1.67 -20.90 -13.55
C ILE A 126 -0.62 -21.56 -12.67
N ASP A 127 -0.63 -22.90 -12.63
CA ASP A 127 0.35 -23.69 -11.90
C ASP A 127 1.24 -24.51 -12.86
N SER A 128 0.92 -24.48 -14.17
CA SER A 128 1.68 -25.16 -15.23
C SER A 128 1.52 -24.45 -16.58
N ILE A 129 2.40 -24.78 -17.53
CA ILE A 129 2.28 -24.32 -18.91
C ILE A 129 0.96 -24.79 -19.57
N SER A 130 0.47 -25.99 -19.23
CA SER A 130 -0.82 -26.49 -19.70
C SER A 130 -2.00 -25.65 -19.21
N ASP A 131 -1.94 -25.17 -17.96
CA ASP A 131 -2.95 -24.25 -17.42
C ASP A 131 -2.91 -22.94 -18.19
N LEU A 132 -1.71 -22.41 -18.47
CA LEU A 132 -1.55 -21.16 -19.22
C LEU A 132 -2.15 -21.26 -20.62
N GLN A 133 -1.89 -22.35 -21.35
CA GLN A 133 -2.46 -22.62 -22.66
C GLN A 133 -4.00 -22.68 -22.61
N THR A 134 -4.54 -23.39 -21.60
CA THR A 134 -5.99 -23.50 -21.40
C THR A 134 -6.61 -22.16 -21.02
N ALA A 135 -5.97 -21.42 -20.11
CA ALA A 135 -6.42 -20.12 -19.65
C ALA A 135 -6.43 -19.07 -20.77
N MET A 136 -5.42 -19.08 -21.66
CA MET A 136 -5.38 -18.20 -22.83
C MET A 136 -6.58 -18.39 -23.75
N ALA A 137 -7.03 -19.63 -23.95
CA ALA A 137 -8.21 -19.90 -24.76
C ALA A 137 -9.51 -19.35 -24.13
N GLN A 138 -9.56 -19.21 -22.81
CA GLN A 138 -10.73 -18.72 -22.06
C GLN A 138 -10.69 -17.20 -21.82
N ILE A 139 -9.54 -16.63 -21.49
CA ILE A 139 -9.34 -15.20 -21.19
C ILE A 139 -9.23 -14.37 -22.47
N GLY A 140 -8.60 -14.93 -23.50
CA GLY A 140 -8.36 -14.26 -24.77
C GLY A 140 -6.90 -13.87 -25.00
N PRO A 141 -6.57 -13.45 -26.24
CA PRO A 141 -5.18 -13.29 -26.68
C PRO A 141 -4.46 -12.12 -25.99
N LEU A 142 -5.16 -11.07 -25.59
CA LEU A 142 -4.56 -9.94 -24.89
C LEU A 142 -4.81 -10.09 -23.40
N SER A 143 -3.76 -10.45 -22.68
CA SER A 143 -3.83 -10.78 -21.25
C SER A 143 -2.52 -10.41 -20.53
N VAL A 144 -2.52 -10.48 -19.19
CA VAL A 144 -1.36 -10.23 -18.35
C VAL A 144 -1.11 -11.45 -17.48
N LEU A 145 0.04 -12.07 -17.66
CA LEU A 145 0.53 -13.14 -16.81
C LEU A 145 1.34 -12.52 -15.67
N LYS A 146 0.94 -12.81 -14.40
CA LYS A 146 1.58 -12.23 -13.21
C LYS A 146 1.96 -13.36 -12.25
N THR A 147 3.12 -13.24 -11.58
CA THR A 147 3.40 -14.10 -10.42
C THR A 147 2.38 -13.84 -9.32
N ARG A 148 1.92 -14.90 -8.64
CA ARG A 148 0.94 -14.76 -7.53
C ARG A 148 1.51 -13.99 -6.37
N ARG A 149 2.82 -14.13 -6.10
CA ARG A 149 3.50 -13.53 -4.95
C ARG A 149 4.70 -12.72 -5.37
N MET A 150 5.16 -11.80 -4.51
CA MET A 150 6.40 -11.01 -4.65
C MET A 150 6.45 -10.07 -5.85
N GLY A 151 5.34 -9.86 -6.58
CA GLY A 151 5.25 -8.87 -7.66
C GLY A 151 4.98 -7.47 -7.10
N TYR A 152 5.69 -6.46 -7.59
CA TYR A 152 5.50 -5.05 -7.24
C TYR A 152 6.08 -4.12 -8.30
N ASP A 153 5.58 -2.89 -8.42
CA ASP A 153 6.08 -1.86 -9.36
C ASP A 153 6.31 -2.43 -10.79
N GLY A 154 5.41 -3.29 -11.29
CA GLY A 154 5.48 -3.92 -12.61
C GLY A 154 6.44 -5.12 -12.74
N ARG A 155 7.11 -5.52 -11.67
CA ARG A 155 7.91 -6.75 -11.65
C ARG A 155 7.04 -7.98 -11.52
N GLY A 156 7.49 -9.09 -12.09
CA GLY A 156 6.77 -10.36 -12.07
C GLY A 156 5.50 -10.34 -12.91
N GLN A 157 5.47 -9.56 -14.02
CA GLN A 157 4.35 -9.57 -14.97
C GLN A 157 4.82 -9.46 -16.41
N ILE A 158 4.09 -10.12 -17.31
CA ILE A 158 4.32 -10.13 -18.77
C ILE A 158 2.97 -9.91 -19.47
N ILE A 159 2.92 -8.96 -20.40
CA ILE A 159 1.75 -8.78 -21.28
C ILE A 159 1.87 -9.79 -22.42
N LEU A 160 0.83 -10.60 -22.57
CA LEU A 160 0.70 -11.56 -23.65
C LEU A 160 -0.20 -10.99 -24.75
N ASN A 161 0.20 -11.19 -26.00
CA ASN A 161 -0.61 -10.85 -27.18
C ASN A 161 -0.55 -12.01 -28.16
N GLY A 162 -1.41 -13.03 -27.93
CA GLY A 162 -1.42 -14.28 -28.65
C GLY A 162 -0.74 -15.42 -27.93
N SER A 163 -0.72 -16.59 -28.56
CA SER A 163 -0.22 -17.85 -27.97
C SER A 163 1.21 -18.20 -28.33
N ASP A 164 1.87 -17.42 -29.18
CA ASP A 164 3.13 -17.84 -29.83
C ASP A 164 4.35 -17.86 -28.89
N TYR A 165 4.24 -17.25 -27.69
CA TYR A 165 5.36 -17.09 -26.74
C TYR A 165 5.02 -17.56 -25.34
N LEU A 166 4.05 -18.44 -25.15
CA LEU A 166 3.59 -18.86 -23.81
C LEU A 166 4.69 -19.59 -23.03
N ASP A 167 5.41 -20.51 -23.69
CA ASP A 167 6.51 -21.25 -23.06
C ASP A 167 7.60 -20.29 -22.59
N GLN A 168 7.98 -19.33 -23.42
CA GLN A 168 8.99 -18.33 -23.06
C GLN A 168 8.52 -17.44 -21.92
N ALA A 169 7.27 -16.95 -21.96
CA ALA A 169 6.71 -16.12 -20.91
C ALA A 169 6.63 -16.87 -19.56
N TRP A 170 6.28 -18.14 -19.59
CA TRP A 170 6.27 -18.99 -18.40
C TRP A 170 7.68 -19.16 -17.81
N GLN A 171 8.69 -19.41 -18.68
CA GLN A 171 10.09 -19.51 -18.27
C GLN A 171 10.62 -18.17 -17.73
N ASP A 172 10.32 -17.06 -18.39
CA ASP A 172 10.78 -15.72 -17.98
C ASP A 172 10.23 -15.31 -16.60
N LEU A 173 9.05 -15.83 -16.21
CA LEU A 173 8.50 -15.67 -14.86
C LEU A 173 9.04 -16.67 -13.84
N GLY A 174 9.94 -17.60 -14.27
CA GLY A 174 10.59 -18.57 -13.39
C GLY A 174 9.74 -19.80 -13.10
N GLU A 175 8.74 -20.09 -13.92
CA GLU A 175 7.88 -21.29 -13.81
C GLU A 175 7.22 -21.45 -12.42
N VAL A 176 6.81 -20.30 -11.84
CA VAL A 176 6.22 -20.23 -10.50
C VAL A 176 4.70 -20.08 -10.57
N PRO A 177 3.97 -20.46 -9.51
CA PRO A 177 2.53 -20.22 -9.42
C PRO A 177 2.18 -18.78 -9.79
N SER A 178 1.30 -18.62 -10.76
CA SER A 178 0.97 -17.36 -11.43
C SER A 178 -0.55 -17.21 -11.58
N ILE A 179 -0.97 -16.05 -12.04
CA ILE A 179 -2.35 -15.74 -12.42
C ILE A 179 -2.35 -15.11 -13.81
N LEU A 180 -3.25 -15.56 -14.68
CA LEU A 180 -3.51 -14.90 -15.96
C LEU A 180 -4.74 -14.02 -15.82
N GLU A 181 -4.60 -12.74 -16.06
CA GLU A 181 -5.70 -11.76 -16.05
C GLU A 181 -5.98 -11.24 -17.46
N SER A 182 -7.26 -10.99 -17.77
CA SER A 182 -7.60 -10.26 -18.99
C SER A 182 -6.97 -8.87 -18.97
N PHE A 183 -6.37 -8.45 -20.08
CA PHE A 183 -5.89 -7.08 -20.22
C PHE A 183 -7.09 -6.12 -20.25
N ILE A 184 -7.09 -5.18 -19.30
CA ILE A 184 -8.19 -4.20 -19.20
C ILE A 184 -7.74 -2.89 -19.83
N THR A 185 -8.48 -2.45 -20.84
CA THR A 185 -8.40 -1.04 -21.27
C THR A 185 -9.26 -0.22 -20.32
N PHE A 186 -8.66 0.74 -19.66
CA PHE A 186 -9.29 1.59 -18.64
C PHE A 186 -9.10 3.07 -18.98
N ASP A 187 -9.97 3.92 -18.44
CA ASP A 187 -9.94 5.36 -18.63
C ASP A 187 -9.01 6.05 -17.61
N GLY A 188 -8.74 5.38 -16.48
CA GLY A 188 -7.87 5.88 -15.44
C GLY A 188 -7.67 4.88 -14.32
N GLU A 189 -6.68 5.15 -13.48
CA GLU A 189 -6.39 4.41 -12.27
C GLU A 189 -6.64 5.30 -11.05
N ILE A 190 -7.36 4.78 -10.08
CA ILE A 190 -7.60 5.47 -8.81
C ILE A 190 -7.22 4.58 -7.63
N SER A 191 -6.98 5.22 -6.50
CA SER A 191 -6.94 4.53 -5.22
C SER A 191 -7.85 5.19 -4.20
N VAL A 192 -8.36 4.39 -3.27
CA VAL A 192 -9.10 4.86 -2.09
C VAL A 192 -8.33 4.40 -0.86
N ILE A 193 -7.95 5.35 -0.01
CA ILE A 193 -7.35 5.08 1.30
C ILE A 193 -8.47 5.07 2.33
N ALA A 194 -8.63 3.97 3.05
CA ALA A 194 -9.58 3.84 4.14
C ALA A 194 -8.88 3.50 5.45
N ALA A 195 -9.38 4.03 6.55
CA ALA A 195 -8.98 3.66 7.89
C ALA A 195 -10.15 2.97 8.60
N ARG A 196 -9.89 1.82 9.24
CA ARG A 196 -10.84 1.16 10.12
C ARG A 196 -10.24 1.05 11.51
N SER A 197 -10.97 1.49 12.51
CA SER A 197 -10.57 1.45 13.92
C SER A 197 -11.02 0.15 14.60
N LEU A 198 -10.56 -0.03 15.84
CA LEU A 198 -10.89 -1.18 16.68
C LEU A 198 -12.38 -1.33 17.00
N ASP A 199 -13.10 -0.23 17.07
CA ASP A 199 -14.55 -0.20 17.31
C ASP A 199 -15.39 -0.48 16.05
N GLY A 200 -14.71 -0.71 14.90
CA GLY A 200 -15.34 -0.95 13.61
C GLY A 200 -15.69 0.32 12.84
N SER A 201 -15.48 1.52 13.39
CA SER A 201 -15.67 2.77 12.65
C SER A 201 -14.72 2.86 11.46
N ILE A 202 -15.25 3.32 10.31
CA ILE A 202 -14.50 3.46 9.06
C ILE A 202 -14.61 4.88 8.57
N ILE A 203 -13.48 5.41 8.09
CA ILE A 203 -13.42 6.68 7.38
C ILE A 203 -12.52 6.52 6.16
N ALA A 204 -12.89 7.15 5.05
CA ALA A 204 -12.10 7.10 3.82
C ALA A 204 -11.68 8.50 3.36
N TYR A 205 -10.52 8.57 2.74
CA TYR A 205 -10.09 9.76 2.00
C TYR A 205 -10.81 9.82 0.65
N PRO A 206 -10.97 11.03 0.07
CA PRO A 206 -11.46 11.15 -1.28
C PRO A 206 -10.62 10.32 -2.27
N PRO A 207 -11.24 9.73 -3.30
CA PRO A 207 -10.50 8.97 -4.31
C PRO A 207 -9.37 9.80 -4.94
N ILE A 208 -8.27 9.13 -5.20
CA ILE A 208 -7.01 9.69 -5.66
C ILE A 208 -6.78 9.21 -7.09
N ALA A 209 -6.58 10.10 -8.04
CA ALA A 209 -6.19 9.76 -9.40
C ALA A 209 -4.68 9.48 -9.46
N ASN A 210 -4.30 8.30 -9.92
CA ASN A 210 -2.92 7.84 -10.00
C ASN A 210 -2.44 7.81 -11.44
N GLN A 211 -1.19 8.23 -11.64
CA GLN A 211 -0.53 8.17 -12.93
C GLN A 211 0.80 7.44 -12.77
N HIS A 212 0.93 6.32 -13.47
CA HIS A 212 2.14 5.52 -13.49
C HIS A 212 3.04 5.91 -14.66
N ARG A 213 4.34 5.78 -14.44
CA ARG A 213 5.38 5.89 -15.46
C ARG A 213 6.29 4.69 -15.33
N ASN A 214 6.43 3.90 -16.40
CA ASN A 214 7.17 2.64 -16.38
C ASN A 214 6.71 1.70 -15.23
N ASN A 215 5.40 1.57 -15.06
CA ASN A 215 4.74 0.77 -13.99
C ASN A 215 5.04 1.24 -12.56
N ILE A 216 5.68 2.38 -12.36
CA ILE A 216 5.94 2.96 -11.05
C ILE A 216 5.02 4.16 -10.86
N LEU A 217 4.35 4.26 -9.71
CA LEU A 217 3.53 5.42 -9.38
C LEU A 217 4.39 6.69 -9.46
N ASN A 218 4.01 7.59 -10.36
CA ASN A 218 4.72 8.85 -10.58
C ASN A 218 4.00 10.02 -9.90
N THR A 219 2.70 10.16 -10.14
CA THR A 219 1.91 11.30 -9.64
C THR A 219 0.59 10.82 -9.08
N SER A 220 0.16 11.39 -7.96
CA SER A 220 -1.16 11.21 -7.36
C SER A 220 -1.85 12.57 -7.20
N ARG A 221 -3.09 12.70 -7.68
CA ARG A 221 -3.89 13.93 -7.59
C ARG A 221 -5.17 13.70 -6.80
N VAL A 222 -5.48 14.60 -5.89
CA VAL A 222 -6.68 14.52 -5.06
C VAL A 222 -7.44 15.86 -5.02
N PRO A 223 -8.77 15.82 -5.09
CA PRO A 223 -9.61 14.65 -5.39
C PRO A 223 -9.47 14.22 -6.86
N ALA A 224 -9.73 12.95 -7.13
CA ALA A 224 -9.86 12.43 -8.50
C ALA A 224 -11.03 13.12 -9.21
N SER A 225 -10.94 13.23 -10.55
CA SER A 225 -12.01 13.83 -11.37
C SER A 225 -13.12 12.78 -11.62
N LEU A 226 -13.94 12.55 -10.60
CA LEU A 226 -15.07 11.62 -10.59
C LEU A 226 -16.36 12.36 -10.30
N THR A 227 -17.49 11.81 -10.75
CA THR A 227 -18.81 12.28 -10.31
C THR A 227 -19.02 11.97 -8.82
N THR A 228 -20.02 12.61 -8.21
CA THR A 228 -20.36 12.31 -6.80
C THR A 228 -20.74 10.84 -6.62
N GLU A 229 -21.48 10.27 -7.56
CA GLU A 229 -21.90 8.86 -7.54
C GLU A 229 -20.69 7.92 -7.66
N GLN A 230 -19.81 8.16 -8.61
CA GLN A 230 -18.56 7.40 -8.76
C GLN A 230 -17.70 7.49 -7.49
N THR A 231 -17.58 8.68 -6.90
CA THR A 231 -16.84 8.88 -5.64
C THR A 231 -17.42 8.03 -4.53
N GLN A 232 -18.74 8.03 -4.34
CA GLN A 232 -19.41 7.22 -3.31
C GLN A 232 -19.23 5.72 -3.55
N ARG A 233 -19.34 5.27 -4.79
CA ARG A 233 -19.14 3.85 -5.17
C ARG A 233 -17.69 3.40 -4.90
N ALA A 234 -16.70 4.20 -5.27
CA ALA A 234 -15.31 3.87 -5.02
C ALA A 234 -15.02 3.75 -3.51
N ILE A 235 -15.55 4.68 -2.70
CA ILE A 235 -15.43 4.64 -1.24
C ILE A 235 -16.14 3.40 -0.67
N ALA A 236 -17.33 3.07 -1.18
CA ALA A 236 -18.09 1.91 -0.73
C ALA A 236 -17.32 0.60 -0.96
N ILE A 237 -16.63 0.45 -2.08
CA ILE A 237 -15.77 -0.71 -2.37
C ILE A 237 -14.67 -0.84 -1.30
N ALA A 238 -13.95 0.24 -1.02
CA ALA A 238 -12.87 0.20 -0.02
C ALA A 238 -13.40 -0.08 1.39
N THR A 239 -14.56 0.48 1.74
CA THR A 239 -15.25 0.23 3.02
C THR A 239 -15.62 -1.25 3.14
N GLN A 240 -16.25 -1.83 2.11
CA GLN A 240 -16.66 -3.22 2.09
C GLN A 240 -15.47 -4.19 2.25
N ILE A 241 -14.33 -3.90 1.59
CA ILE A 241 -13.10 -4.69 1.73
C ILE A 241 -12.57 -4.60 3.17
N ALA A 242 -12.53 -3.39 3.75
CA ALA A 242 -12.07 -3.19 5.14
C ALA A 242 -12.98 -3.91 6.16
N GLU A 243 -14.30 -3.90 5.95
CA GLU A 243 -15.27 -4.62 6.78
C GLU A 243 -15.09 -6.14 6.67
N ALA A 244 -15.03 -6.66 5.46
CA ALA A 244 -14.93 -8.11 5.21
C ALA A 244 -13.62 -8.72 5.73
N LEU A 245 -12.54 -7.94 5.81
CA LEU A 245 -11.26 -8.35 6.40
C LEU A 245 -11.20 -8.16 7.92
N ASP A 246 -12.24 -7.63 8.58
CA ASP A 246 -12.16 -7.12 9.96
C ASP A 246 -10.88 -6.29 10.21
N TYR A 247 -10.57 -5.45 9.23
CA TYR A 247 -9.30 -4.74 9.12
C TYR A 247 -9.13 -3.74 10.26
N VAL A 248 -7.90 -3.57 10.75
CA VAL A 248 -7.55 -2.49 11.69
C VAL A 248 -6.30 -1.78 11.20
N GLY A 249 -6.43 -0.48 10.92
CA GLY A 249 -5.34 0.33 10.36
C GLY A 249 -5.76 1.04 9.07
N ILE A 250 -4.77 1.47 8.29
CA ILE A 250 -4.94 1.99 6.93
C ILE A 250 -4.87 0.86 5.92
N LEU A 251 -5.81 0.88 5.00
CA LEU A 251 -5.93 0.03 3.82
C LEU A 251 -5.98 0.93 2.58
N ALA A 252 -5.28 0.58 1.52
CA ALA A 252 -5.40 1.22 0.22
C ALA A 252 -5.97 0.26 -0.80
N VAL A 253 -7.01 0.65 -1.51
CA VAL A 253 -7.64 -0.14 -2.58
C VAL A 253 -7.38 0.54 -3.91
N GLU A 254 -6.81 -0.19 -4.86
CA GLU A 254 -6.55 0.27 -6.22
C GLU A 254 -7.62 -0.23 -7.19
N LEU A 255 -8.16 0.68 -7.99
CA LEU A 255 -9.27 0.43 -8.90
C LEU A 255 -8.95 0.98 -10.29
N PHE A 256 -9.29 0.21 -11.32
CA PHE A 256 -9.39 0.71 -12.69
C PHE A 256 -10.75 1.35 -12.91
N VAL A 257 -10.78 2.53 -13.52
CA VAL A 257 -11.99 3.23 -13.95
C VAL A 257 -12.29 2.82 -15.39
N LYS A 258 -13.49 2.32 -15.66
CA LYS A 258 -13.94 1.93 -17.00
C LYS A 258 -15.36 2.43 -17.23
N GLY A 259 -15.48 3.56 -17.91
CA GLY A 259 -16.77 4.27 -18.02
C GLY A 259 -17.27 4.67 -16.63
N ASP A 260 -18.47 4.20 -16.29
CA ASP A 260 -19.06 4.42 -14.98
C ASP A 260 -18.68 3.36 -13.94
N ASP A 261 -17.99 2.29 -14.33
CA ASP A 261 -17.68 1.16 -13.48
C ASP A 261 -16.25 1.18 -12.94
N PHE A 262 -16.06 0.41 -11.85
CA PHE A 262 -14.78 0.16 -11.25
C PHE A 262 -14.45 -1.33 -11.28
N LEU A 263 -13.19 -1.64 -11.61
CA LEU A 263 -12.66 -2.99 -11.48
C LEU A 263 -11.54 -2.97 -10.44
N PHE A 264 -11.65 -3.84 -9.46
CA PHE A 264 -10.64 -4.03 -8.43
C PHE A 264 -9.33 -4.54 -9.06
N ASN A 265 -8.25 -3.84 -8.78
CA ASN A 265 -6.91 -4.26 -9.15
C ASN A 265 -6.23 -5.01 -8.00
N GLU A 266 -5.91 -4.33 -6.92
CA GLU A 266 -5.27 -4.90 -5.74
C GLU A 266 -5.57 -4.06 -4.49
N PHE A 267 -5.25 -4.56 -3.31
CA PHE A 267 -5.21 -3.75 -2.11
C PHE A 267 -3.88 -3.88 -1.37
N ALA A 268 -3.44 -2.79 -0.74
CA ALA A 268 -2.28 -2.79 0.13
C ALA A 268 -2.74 -2.77 1.60
N PRO A 269 -2.37 -3.77 2.42
CA PRO A 269 -2.77 -3.84 3.83
C PRO A 269 -1.86 -2.97 4.71
N ARG A 270 -1.65 -1.72 4.34
CA ARG A 270 -0.74 -0.75 4.96
C ARG A 270 -0.98 0.66 4.43
N VAL A 271 -0.28 1.63 5.00
CA VAL A 271 -0.15 2.96 4.38
C VAL A 271 0.41 2.85 2.96
N HIS A 272 -0.04 3.72 2.06
CA HIS A 272 0.24 3.58 0.63
C HIS A 272 0.87 4.83 0.03
N ASN A 273 1.70 4.64 -1.00
CA ASN A 273 2.40 5.72 -1.69
C ASN A 273 1.43 6.76 -2.27
N SER A 274 0.29 6.34 -2.81
CA SER A 274 -0.72 7.26 -3.33
C SER A 274 -1.37 8.15 -2.26
N GLY A 275 -1.23 7.81 -0.98
CA GLY A 275 -1.74 8.58 0.15
C GLY A 275 -0.74 9.56 0.78
N HIS A 276 0.49 9.68 0.26
CA HIS A 276 1.53 10.53 0.87
C HIS A 276 1.17 12.02 0.86
N TRP A 277 0.40 12.47 -0.14
CA TRP A 277 -0.15 13.84 -0.20
C TRP A 277 -0.90 14.23 1.07
N SER A 278 -1.44 13.25 1.81
CA SER A 278 -2.26 13.53 3.00
C SER A 278 -1.48 14.15 4.16
N ILE A 279 -0.16 14.12 4.14
CA ILE A 279 0.68 14.75 5.17
C ILE A 279 0.38 16.26 5.22
N GLU A 280 0.32 16.92 4.08
CA GLU A 280 0.03 18.36 3.96
C GLU A 280 -1.38 18.65 3.46
N GLY A 281 -2.00 17.70 2.75
CA GLY A 281 -3.25 17.92 2.01
C GLY A 281 -4.52 17.53 2.76
N ALA A 282 -4.43 16.85 3.90
CA ALA A 282 -5.56 16.43 4.72
C ALA A 282 -5.44 16.96 6.16
N VAL A 283 -6.58 17.05 6.86
CA VAL A 283 -6.59 17.40 8.29
C VAL A 283 -5.83 16.38 9.13
N THR A 284 -5.98 15.09 8.79
CA THR A 284 -5.22 13.99 9.41
C THR A 284 -4.54 13.20 8.30
N SER A 285 -3.22 13.01 8.39
CA SER A 285 -2.49 12.21 7.41
C SER A 285 -2.83 10.72 7.51
N GLN A 286 -2.64 9.96 6.42
CA GLN A 286 -2.81 8.51 6.46
C GLN A 286 -1.91 7.85 7.53
N PHE A 287 -0.74 8.41 7.78
CA PHE A 287 0.21 7.88 8.75
C PHE A 287 -0.30 8.07 10.18
N GLU A 288 -0.73 9.28 10.53
CA GLU A 288 -1.37 9.55 11.81
C GLU A 288 -2.65 8.73 11.99
N GLN A 289 -3.46 8.64 10.93
CA GLN A 289 -4.69 7.86 10.95
C GLN A 289 -4.43 6.38 11.20
N HIS A 290 -3.34 5.83 10.62
CA HIS A 290 -2.92 4.46 10.89
C HIS A 290 -2.57 4.25 12.37
N ILE A 291 -1.75 5.15 12.94
CA ILE A 291 -1.40 5.09 14.36
C ILE A 291 -2.64 5.18 15.24
N ARG A 292 -3.56 6.11 14.94
CA ARG A 292 -4.84 6.23 15.67
C ARG A 292 -5.64 4.92 15.61
N ALA A 293 -5.80 4.36 14.43
CA ALA A 293 -6.57 3.14 14.21
C ALA A 293 -5.98 1.94 14.97
N ILE A 294 -4.68 1.68 14.82
CA ILE A 294 -4.04 0.53 15.45
C ILE A 294 -3.91 0.65 16.97
N CYS A 295 -3.86 1.88 17.50
CA CYS A 295 -3.80 2.14 18.94
C CYS A 295 -5.19 2.26 19.59
N GLY A 296 -6.27 2.26 18.81
CA GLY A 296 -7.63 2.41 19.32
C GLY A 296 -7.96 3.83 19.76
N LEU A 297 -7.30 4.83 19.17
CA LEU A 297 -7.65 6.24 19.31
C LEU A 297 -8.79 6.60 18.35
N PRO A 298 -9.57 7.65 18.62
CA PRO A 298 -10.58 8.16 17.69
C PRO A 298 -9.95 8.50 16.33
N LEU A 299 -10.60 8.09 15.25
CA LEU A 299 -10.17 8.48 13.90
C LEU A 299 -10.30 9.99 13.72
N GLY A 300 -9.33 10.60 13.02
CA GLY A 300 -9.34 12.01 12.69
C GLY A 300 -10.07 12.30 11.37
N SER A 301 -10.40 13.58 11.08
CA SER A 301 -11.02 13.96 9.82
C SER A 301 -10.10 13.70 8.61
N THR A 302 -10.67 13.19 7.53
CA THR A 302 -10.02 13.03 6.21
C THR A 302 -10.27 14.21 5.27
N ASP A 303 -10.83 15.33 5.79
CA ASP A 303 -11.12 16.50 5.00
C ASP A 303 -9.89 17.08 4.34
N LEU A 304 -10.05 17.52 3.08
CA LEU A 304 -8.99 18.14 2.31
C LEU A 304 -8.75 19.60 2.77
N LEU A 305 -7.50 19.97 2.99
CA LEU A 305 -7.06 21.35 3.19
C LEU A 305 -7.04 22.12 1.86
N GLY A 306 -6.91 21.42 0.75
CA GLY A 306 -6.94 21.94 -0.61
C GLY A 306 -6.89 20.80 -1.62
N ARG A 307 -6.84 21.11 -2.91
CA ARG A 307 -6.43 20.09 -3.90
C ARG A 307 -4.95 19.84 -3.70
N ALA A 308 -4.53 18.58 -3.84
CA ALA A 308 -3.13 18.22 -3.70
C ALA A 308 -2.63 17.41 -4.89
N GLU A 309 -1.37 17.60 -5.21
CA GLU A 309 -0.62 16.77 -6.15
C GLU A 309 0.66 16.29 -5.48
N MET A 310 0.82 14.99 -5.37
CA MET A 310 2.05 14.35 -4.92
C MET A 310 2.81 13.84 -6.15
N THR A 311 4.12 14.05 -6.18
CA THR A 311 5.01 13.52 -7.22
C THR A 311 6.16 12.78 -6.56
N ASN A 312 6.38 11.52 -6.94
CA ASN A 312 7.52 10.74 -6.46
C ASN A 312 8.83 11.26 -7.09
N LEU A 313 9.89 11.27 -6.30
CA LEU A 313 11.26 11.49 -6.77
C LEU A 313 11.93 10.13 -6.95
N ILE A 314 12.15 9.75 -8.21
CA ILE A 314 12.63 8.41 -8.59
C ILE A 314 14.06 8.53 -9.08
N GLY A 315 14.98 7.75 -8.50
CA GLY A 315 16.38 7.74 -8.90
C GLY A 315 17.01 9.14 -8.86
N SER A 316 17.50 9.62 -9.99
CA SER A 316 18.19 10.91 -10.14
C SER A 316 17.30 12.14 -9.95
N ASP A 317 15.96 12.00 -9.89
CA ASP A 317 15.07 13.15 -9.64
C ASP A 317 15.39 13.85 -8.31
N VAL A 318 15.98 13.13 -7.34
CA VAL A 318 16.43 13.67 -6.07
C VAL A 318 17.47 14.81 -6.22
N ASN A 319 18.18 14.87 -7.33
CA ASN A 319 19.15 15.92 -7.59
C ASN A 319 18.51 17.31 -7.84
N GLN A 320 17.19 17.34 -8.10
CA GLN A 320 16.44 18.58 -8.34
C GLN A 320 15.87 19.21 -7.05
N VAL A 321 16.16 18.64 -5.89
CA VAL A 321 15.58 19.02 -4.58
C VAL A 321 15.67 20.52 -4.31
N LEU A 322 16.82 21.15 -4.55
CA LEU A 322 17.00 22.61 -4.32
C LEU A 322 16.13 23.46 -5.25
N THR A 323 15.98 23.04 -6.50
CA THR A 323 15.10 23.72 -7.46
C THR A 323 13.64 23.58 -7.07
N LEU A 324 13.22 22.37 -6.67
CA LEU A 324 11.86 22.08 -6.25
C LEU A 324 11.48 22.83 -4.98
N LEU A 325 12.38 22.93 -4.00
CA LEU A 325 12.15 23.70 -2.77
C LEU A 325 12.08 25.21 -2.98
N ALA A 326 12.60 25.73 -4.09
CA ALA A 326 12.46 27.15 -4.44
C ALA A 326 11.04 27.49 -4.95
N GLU A 327 10.21 26.50 -5.30
CA GLU A 327 8.81 26.69 -5.69
C GLU A 327 7.94 26.93 -4.45
N PRO A 328 7.18 28.04 -4.37
CA PRO A 328 6.25 28.28 -3.26
C PRO A 328 5.19 27.17 -3.16
N GLY A 329 4.94 26.67 -1.95
CA GLY A 329 3.91 25.66 -1.68
C GLY A 329 4.32 24.22 -2.02
N VAL A 330 5.60 23.97 -2.28
CA VAL A 330 6.16 22.62 -2.37
C VAL A 330 6.61 22.15 -1.00
N HIS A 331 6.14 20.97 -0.63
CA HIS A 331 6.59 20.23 0.55
C HIS A 331 7.39 19.01 0.12
N LEU A 332 8.55 18.80 0.74
CA LEU A 332 9.50 17.76 0.37
C LEU A 332 9.66 16.73 1.48
N HIS A 333 9.61 15.46 1.10
CA HIS A 333 9.93 14.34 1.98
C HIS A 333 11.01 13.46 1.34
N LEU A 334 12.21 13.51 1.88
CA LEU A 334 13.29 12.58 1.53
C LEU A 334 13.26 11.37 2.46
N TYR A 335 13.48 10.19 1.89
CA TYR A 335 13.36 8.94 2.65
C TYR A 335 14.63 8.53 3.40
N GLY A 336 15.72 9.33 3.32
CA GLY A 336 16.97 9.02 4.01
C GLY A 336 17.76 7.87 3.37
N LYS A 337 17.47 7.52 2.13
CA LYS A 337 18.22 6.50 1.38
C LYS A 337 19.53 7.09 0.86
N THR A 338 20.63 6.37 1.06
CA THR A 338 21.99 6.84 0.74
C THR A 338 22.31 6.81 -0.75
N GLU A 339 21.67 5.93 -1.53
CA GLU A 339 22.02 5.68 -2.92
C GLU A 339 20.81 5.85 -3.84
N ALA A 340 20.90 6.78 -4.77
CA ALA A 340 19.93 6.95 -5.85
C ALA A 340 20.21 5.92 -6.95
N ARG A 341 19.29 4.94 -7.10
CA ARG A 341 19.32 3.93 -8.15
C ARG A 341 18.11 4.11 -9.07
N ASP A 342 18.24 3.69 -10.31
CA ASP A 342 17.12 3.69 -11.25
C ASP A 342 15.91 2.94 -10.64
N ASN A 343 14.72 3.48 -10.85
CA ASN A 343 13.45 2.96 -10.33
C ASN A 343 13.30 2.96 -8.79
N ARG A 344 14.26 3.51 -8.03
CA ARG A 344 14.17 3.61 -6.58
C ARG A 344 13.49 4.90 -6.17
N LYS A 345 12.40 4.81 -5.42
CA LYS A 345 11.73 5.98 -4.81
C LYS A 345 12.65 6.56 -3.74
N MET A 346 13.15 7.77 -3.94
CA MET A 346 14.08 8.47 -3.06
C MET A 346 13.38 9.44 -2.12
N GLY A 347 12.22 9.92 -2.51
CA GLY A 347 11.40 10.88 -1.80
C GLY A 347 10.12 11.17 -2.57
N HIS A 348 9.38 12.15 -2.11
CA HIS A 348 8.27 12.75 -2.84
C HIS A 348 8.17 14.24 -2.53
N ILE A 349 7.48 14.94 -3.39
CA ILE A 349 7.02 16.29 -3.14
C ILE A 349 5.49 16.31 -3.16
N THR A 350 4.90 17.20 -2.36
CA THR A 350 3.47 17.51 -2.39
C THR A 350 3.28 18.99 -2.68
N ARG A 351 2.40 19.30 -3.63
CA ARG A 351 1.93 20.65 -3.93
C ARG A 351 0.49 20.79 -3.47
N ILE A 352 0.21 21.82 -2.68
CA ILE A 352 -1.14 22.13 -2.22
C ILE A 352 -1.66 23.33 -3.00
N PHE A 353 -2.85 23.17 -3.58
CA PHE A 353 -3.60 24.22 -4.25
C PHE A 353 -4.75 24.64 -3.33
N PRO A 354 -4.61 25.78 -2.61
CA PRO A 354 -5.61 26.20 -1.65
C PRO A 354 -7.01 26.28 -2.27
N LYS A 355 -8.03 26.00 -1.46
CA LYS A 355 -9.41 26.29 -1.87
C LYS A 355 -9.49 27.78 -2.13
N THR A 356 -9.87 28.19 -3.34
CA THR A 356 -10.14 29.60 -3.61
C THR A 356 -11.28 30.04 -2.68
N ILE A 357 -10.97 30.82 -1.65
CA ILE A 357 -12.00 31.47 -0.84
C ILE A 357 -12.65 32.46 -1.81
N ARG A 358 -13.83 32.11 -2.33
CA ARG A 358 -14.67 33.14 -2.98
C ARG A 358 -15.11 34.07 -1.86
N PRO A 359 -14.85 35.39 -2.00
CA PRO A 359 -15.27 36.38 -1.02
C PRO A 359 -16.79 36.38 -0.85
#